data_f60ea08b943022ef03829da4e1c2ccd7
#
_entry.id   f60ea08b943022ef03829da4e1c2ccd7
#
_cell.length_a   1.000
_cell.length_b   1.000
_cell.length_c   1.000
_cell.angle_alpha   90.00
_cell.angle_beta   90.00
_cell.angle_gamma   90.00
#
_symmetry.space_group_name_H-M   'P 1'
#
loop_
_entity.id
_entity.type
_entity.pdbx_description
1 polymer ?
#
loop_
_entity_poly.entity_id
_entity_poly.type
_entity_poly.pdbx_seq_one_letter_code
_entity_poly.pdbx_strand_id
1 'polypeptide(L)'
;MSAEAQYETAVPSKKAKVFAFPAPSSNRRVDFSKLAAGAARSVIPPLVVVLLLLLIWQIACSTPGSSLPPPSVVWEQAGELIWNPFFDYGNGDIGLAWRVFASLQRVAVGFGLAALVGVAVGAFIGQSVWAMRGLDPIFQILRTVPPLAWLPLSLAAFRDSHPSAIFVIFITAVWPVIINTAVGVRNIPNDYRNVAAILRLN
;
A
#
# COMPACT_ATOMS: atom_id res chain seq x y z
N MET A 1 83.88 9.67 -4.05
CA MET A 1 83.32 9.28 -2.73
C MET A 1 81.99 9.95 -2.62
N SER A 2 81.04 9.37 -3.16
CA SER A 2 79.97 8.42 -2.86
C SER A 2 78.84 9.17 -2.16
N ALA A 3 77.92 9.76 -2.93
CA ALA A 3 76.63 10.32 -2.50
C ALA A 3 75.48 9.34 -2.66
N GLU A 4 75.77 8.04 -2.70
CA GLU A 4 74.74 6.97 -2.95
C GLU A 4 74.28 6.20 -1.72
N ALA A 5 74.66 6.62 -0.50
CA ALA A 5 74.41 5.79 0.70
C ALA A 5 73.33 6.32 1.66
N GLN A 6 72.41 7.20 1.25
CA GLN A 6 71.43 7.77 2.19
C GLN A 6 69.98 7.61 1.82
N TYR A 7 69.57 6.81 0.84
CA TYR A 7 68.15 6.59 0.51
C TYR A 7 67.55 5.25 0.94
N GLU A 8 68.27 4.52 1.80
CA GLU A 8 67.78 3.22 2.28
C GLU A 8 67.34 3.24 3.75
N THR A 9 66.41 4.14 4.10
CA THR A 9 65.70 4.00 5.37
C THR A 9 64.25 4.45 5.25
N ALA A 10 63.39 3.48 5.60
CA ALA A 10 62.03 3.64 6.04
C ALA A 10 60.92 3.79 5.01
N VAL A 11 60.66 2.73 4.28
CA VAL A 11 59.27 2.42 3.93
C VAL A 11 58.70 1.55 5.08
N PRO A 12 57.81 2.04 5.90
CA PRO A 12 57.17 1.16 6.89
C PRO A 12 56.28 0.16 6.15
N SER A 13 56.68 -1.07 6.18
CA SER A 13 55.87 -2.19 5.71
C SER A 13 54.57 -2.24 6.53
N LYS A 14 53.55 -1.55 6.03
CA LYS A 14 52.17 -1.79 6.50
C LYS A 14 51.86 -3.24 6.12
N LYS A 15 52.00 -4.14 7.09
CA LYS A 15 51.46 -5.51 7.00
C LYS A 15 50.02 -5.41 6.57
N ALA A 16 49.72 -5.75 5.32
CA ALA A 16 48.39 -5.81 4.81
C ALA A 16 47.60 -6.76 5.72
N LYS A 17 46.57 -6.26 6.39
CA LYS A 17 45.65 -7.09 7.15
C LYS A 17 44.92 -7.94 6.11
N VAL A 18 45.34 -9.16 5.95
CA VAL A 18 44.60 -10.17 5.17
C VAL A 18 43.31 -10.43 5.94
N PHE A 19 42.23 -9.87 5.47
CA PHE A 19 40.90 -10.25 5.94
C PHE A 19 40.65 -11.67 5.47
N ALA A 20 40.88 -12.66 6.34
CA ALA A 20 40.45 -14.01 6.09
C ALA A 20 38.91 -14.01 6.12
N PHE A 21 38.29 -14.24 4.97
CA PHE A 21 36.87 -14.52 4.93
C PHE A 21 36.61 -15.77 5.78
N PRO A 22 35.67 -15.71 6.75
CA PRO A 22 35.31 -16.90 7.51
C PRO A 22 34.84 -17.96 6.52
N ALA A 23 35.48 -19.13 6.57
CA ALA A 23 35.07 -20.25 5.74
C ALA A 23 33.58 -20.51 5.96
N PRO A 24 32.79 -20.78 4.90
CA PRO A 24 31.37 -21.10 5.09
C PRO A 24 31.30 -22.31 6.02
N SER A 25 30.67 -22.11 7.20
CA SER A 25 30.45 -23.17 8.15
C SER A 25 29.52 -24.21 7.51
N SER A 26 30.12 -25.21 6.88
CA SER A 26 29.43 -26.37 6.33
C SER A 26 28.78 -27.11 7.50
N ASN A 27 27.48 -27.28 7.41
CA ASN A 27 26.66 -28.09 8.32
C ASN A 27 25.95 -27.32 9.44
N ARG A 28 25.28 -26.23 9.14
CA ARG A 28 24.15 -25.81 9.95
C ARG A 28 23.00 -26.80 9.73
N ARG A 29 23.01 -27.92 10.45
CA ARG A 29 21.76 -28.71 10.58
C ARG A 29 20.73 -27.76 11.13
N VAL A 30 19.72 -27.47 10.29
CA VAL A 30 18.57 -26.64 10.70
C VAL A 30 17.89 -27.39 11.83
N ASP A 31 18.05 -26.89 13.04
CA ASP A 31 17.45 -27.52 14.23
C ASP A 31 15.97 -27.17 14.23
N PHE A 32 15.17 -28.04 13.60
CA PHE A 32 13.73 -27.87 13.46
C PHE A 32 13.03 -27.69 14.81
N SER A 33 13.58 -28.22 15.89
CA SER A 33 13.04 -28.07 17.24
C SER A 33 13.15 -26.61 17.73
N LYS A 34 14.28 -25.96 17.46
CA LYS A 34 14.49 -24.53 17.81
C LYS A 34 13.66 -23.59 16.92
N LEU A 35 13.50 -23.94 15.63
CA LEU A 35 12.60 -23.22 14.73
C LEU A 35 11.15 -23.33 15.18
N ALA A 36 10.69 -24.55 15.52
CA ALA A 36 9.34 -24.78 16.01
C ALA A 36 9.09 -24.07 17.36
N ALA A 37 10.06 -24.13 18.29
CA ALA A 37 9.95 -23.42 19.56
C ALA A 37 9.97 -21.88 19.38
N GLY A 38 10.75 -21.36 18.46
CA GLY A 38 10.77 -19.95 18.08
C GLY A 38 9.44 -19.50 17.47
N ALA A 39 8.94 -20.25 16.52
CA ALA A 39 7.62 -20.01 15.89
C ALA A 39 6.48 -20.10 16.92
N ALA A 40 6.50 -21.09 17.80
CA ALA A 40 5.50 -21.23 18.85
C ALA A 40 5.51 -20.03 19.80
N ARG A 41 6.66 -19.57 20.25
CA ARG A 41 6.78 -18.38 21.11
C ARG A 41 6.29 -17.10 20.43
N SER A 42 6.38 -17.02 19.13
CA SER A 42 5.92 -15.84 18.36
C SER A 42 4.43 -15.91 18.02
N VAL A 43 3.88 -17.10 17.81
CA VAL A 43 2.49 -17.30 17.32
C VAL A 43 1.51 -17.52 18.46
N ILE A 44 1.92 -18.23 19.54
CA ILE A 44 1.00 -18.56 20.63
C ILE A 44 0.45 -17.32 21.35
N PRO A 45 1.26 -16.31 21.74
CA PRO A 45 0.72 -15.15 22.45
C PRO A 45 -0.36 -14.39 21.66
N PRO A 46 -0.17 -14.01 20.38
CA PRO A 46 -1.21 -13.35 19.62
C PRO A 46 -2.43 -14.25 19.39
N LEU A 47 -2.24 -15.55 19.21
CA LEU A 47 -3.35 -16.50 19.07
C LEU A 47 -4.20 -16.56 20.34
N VAL A 48 -3.57 -16.61 21.52
CA VAL A 48 -4.29 -16.59 22.82
C VAL A 48 -5.09 -15.31 22.98
N VAL A 49 -4.50 -14.15 22.62
CA VAL A 49 -5.22 -12.86 22.70
C VAL A 49 -6.42 -12.86 21.76
N VAL A 50 -6.26 -13.32 20.52
CA VAL A 50 -7.36 -13.40 19.55
C VAL A 50 -8.48 -14.33 20.04
N LEU A 51 -8.12 -15.50 20.58
CA LEU A 51 -9.10 -16.44 21.14
C LEU A 51 -9.85 -15.86 22.34
N LEU A 52 -9.14 -15.14 23.23
CA LEU A 52 -9.78 -14.46 24.36
C LEU A 52 -10.74 -13.37 23.89
N LEU A 53 -10.36 -12.58 22.88
CA LEU A 53 -11.24 -11.56 22.32
C LEU A 53 -12.49 -12.17 21.67
N LEU A 54 -12.32 -13.26 20.91
CA LEU A 54 -13.42 -14.00 20.33
C LEU A 54 -14.34 -14.59 21.40
N LEU A 55 -13.79 -15.09 22.50
CA LEU A 55 -14.57 -15.62 23.62
C LEU A 55 -15.38 -14.50 24.31
N ILE A 56 -14.76 -13.37 24.58
CA ILE A 56 -15.44 -12.21 25.14
C ILE A 56 -16.57 -11.75 24.22
N TRP A 57 -16.32 -11.63 22.92
CA TRP A 57 -17.35 -11.29 21.94
C TRP A 57 -18.47 -12.33 21.90
N GLN A 58 -18.14 -13.63 21.90
CA GLN A 58 -19.12 -14.70 21.94
C GLN A 58 -20.04 -14.56 23.18
N ILE A 59 -19.49 -14.37 24.37
CA ILE A 59 -20.27 -14.24 25.60
C ILE A 59 -21.11 -12.97 25.60
N ALA A 60 -20.52 -11.84 25.22
CA ALA A 60 -21.19 -10.54 25.23
C ALA A 60 -22.38 -10.47 24.27
N CYS A 61 -22.29 -11.16 23.12
CA CYS A 61 -23.30 -11.13 22.07
C CYS A 61 -24.22 -12.37 22.01
N SER A 62 -24.06 -13.32 22.94
CA SER A 62 -24.95 -14.52 23.01
C SER A 62 -26.28 -14.25 23.69
N THR A 63 -26.51 -13.05 24.24
CA THR A 63 -27.78 -12.68 24.89
C THR A 63 -28.88 -12.48 23.84
N PRO A 64 -30.11 -12.98 24.08
CA PRO A 64 -31.25 -12.73 23.21
C PRO A 64 -31.53 -11.22 23.09
N GLY A 65 -31.56 -10.69 21.85
CA GLY A 65 -31.77 -9.26 21.59
C GLY A 65 -30.49 -8.46 21.38
N SER A 66 -29.31 -9.10 21.36
CA SER A 66 -28.06 -8.44 20.97
C SER A 66 -28.14 -7.90 19.53
N SER A 67 -27.76 -6.64 19.33
CA SER A 67 -27.71 -6.01 17.99
C SER A 67 -26.59 -6.57 17.11
N LEU A 68 -25.61 -7.27 17.70
CA LEU A 68 -24.50 -7.88 16.98
C LEU A 68 -24.57 -9.40 17.11
N PRO A 69 -24.47 -10.16 16.01
CA PRO A 69 -24.41 -11.61 16.07
C PRO A 69 -23.09 -12.09 16.71
N PRO A 70 -23.14 -13.19 17.50
CA PRO A 70 -21.94 -13.78 18.05
C PRO A 70 -21.09 -14.45 16.95
N PRO A 71 -19.77 -14.64 17.16
CA PRO A 71 -18.86 -15.27 16.19
C PRO A 71 -19.33 -16.61 15.64
N SER A 72 -19.99 -17.44 16.45
CA SER A 72 -20.53 -18.73 16.00
C SER A 72 -21.58 -18.57 14.90
N VAL A 73 -22.52 -17.62 15.06
CA VAL A 73 -23.56 -17.33 14.06
C VAL A 73 -22.95 -16.69 12.81
N VAL A 74 -21.98 -15.79 13.01
CA VAL A 74 -21.23 -15.20 11.88
C VAL A 74 -20.54 -16.27 11.06
N TRP A 75 -19.89 -17.24 11.72
CA TRP A 75 -19.23 -18.36 11.03
C TRP A 75 -20.22 -19.24 10.25
N GLU A 76 -21.35 -19.53 10.85
CA GLU A 76 -22.41 -20.34 10.23
C GLU A 76 -22.99 -19.65 8.99
N GLN A 77 -23.30 -18.35 9.09
CA GLN A 77 -23.80 -17.54 7.98
C GLN A 77 -22.75 -17.27 6.91
N ALA A 78 -21.48 -17.06 7.31
CA ALA A 78 -20.38 -16.85 6.39
C ALA A 78 -19.92 -18.15 5.70
N GLY A 79 -20.25 -19.31 6.28
CA GLY A 79 -19.83 -20.61 5.75
C GLY A 79 -20.26 -20.80 4.30
N GLU A 80 -21.50 -20.51 3.96
CA GLU A 80 -22.01 -20.63 2.60
C GLU A 80 -21.28 -19.69 1.62
N LEU A 81 -21.02 -18.45 2.02
CA LEU A 81 -20.29 -17.48 1.23
C LEU A 81 -18.85 -17.93 0.92
N ILE A 82 -18.23 -18.67 1.85
CA ILE A 82 -16.84 -19.15 1.73
C ILE A 82 -16.77 -20.44 0.92
N TRP A 83 -17.65 -21.42 1.20
CA TRP A 83 -17.59 -22.72 0.57
C TRP A 83 -18.20 -22.75 -0.83
N ASN A 84 -19.18 -21.87 -1.10
CA ASN A 84 -19.81 -21.73 -2.41
C ASN A 84 -19.75 -20.27 -2.90
N PRO A 85 -18.56 -19.73 -3.20
CA PRO A 85 -18.39 -18.30 -3.46
C PRO A 85 -19.06 -17.79 -4.74
N PHE A 86 -19.51 -18.69 -5.62
CA PHE A 86 -20.10 -18.37 -6.93
C PHE A 86 -21.62 -18.60 -6.99
N PHE A 87 -22.29 -18.83 -5.86
CA PHE A 87 -23.74 -19.01 -5.89
C PHE A 87 -24.47 -17.74 -6.33
N ASP A 88 -25.61 -17.91 -6.95
CA ASP A 88 -26.55 -16.85 -7.33
C ASP A 88 -27.97 -17.39 -7.16
N TYR A 89 -28.62 -16.95 -6.10
CA TYR A 89 -30.03 -17.33 -5.81
C TYR A 89 -31.02 -16.28 -6.34
N GLY A 90 -30.54 -15.25 -7.05
CA GLY A 90 -31.34 -14.13 -7.52
C GLY A 90 -31.62 -13.10 -6.42
N ASN A 91 -32.39 -12.07 -6.78
CA ASN A 91 -32.77 -10.96 -5.87
C ASN A 91 -31.61 -10.24 -5.16
N GLY A 92 -30.38 -10.36 -5.68
CA GLY A 92 -29.18 -9.78 -5.07
C GLY A 92 -28.49 -10.66 -4.02
N ASP A 93 -29.00 -11.87 -3.81
CA ASP A 93 -28.34 -12.87 -2.97
C ASP A 93 -27.33 -13.65 -3.81
N ILE A 94 -26.11 -13.11 -3.85
CA ILE A 94 -25.00 -13.58 -4.66
C ILE A 94 -23.80 -13.90 -3.80
N GLY A 95 -23.03 -14.89 -4.22
CA GLY A 95 -21.82 -15.37 -3.56
C GLY A 95 -20.72 -14.32 -3.45
N LEU A 96 -19.78 -14.59 -2.57
CA LEU A 96 -18.66 -13.68 -2.26
C LEU A 96 -17.84 -13.29 -3.50
N ALA A 97 -17.60 -14.25 -4.42
CA ALA A 97 -16.83 -13.99 -5.63
C ALA A 97 -17.46 -12.91 -6.52
N TRP A 98 -18.77 -12.95 -6.70
CA TRP A 98 -19.49 -11.95 -7.48
C TRP A 98 -19.47 -10.57 -6.81
N ARG A 99 -19.60 -10.52 -5.47
CA ARG A 99 -19.49 -9.28 -4.69
C ARG A 99 -18.09 -8.67 -4.80
N VAL A 100 -17.04 -9.51 -4.72
CA VAL A 100 -15.65 -9.09 -4.90
C VAL A 100 -15.42 -8.59 -6.32
N PHE A 101 -15.91 -9.32 -7.34
CA PHE A 101 -15.78 -8.88 -8.73
C PHE A 101 -16.44 -7.53 -8.98
N ALA A 102 -17.67 -7.33 -8.50
CA ALA A 102 -18.37 -6.06 -8.59
C ALA A 102 -17.63 -4.91 -7.88
N SER A 103 -17.01 -5.21 -6.74
CA SER A 103 -16.20 -4.23 -6.00
C SER A 103 -14.93 -3.87 -6.76
N LEU A 104 -14.22 -4.86 -7.32
CA LEU A 104 -13.03 -4.64 -8.14
C LEU A 104 -13.35 -3.83 -9.40
N GLN A 105 -14.49 -4.10 -10.04
CA GLN A 105 -14.94 -3.34 -11.20
C GLN A 105 -15.16 -1.86 -10.85
N ARG A 106 -15.83 -1.55 -9.73
CA ARG A 106 -16.01 -0.18 -9.26
C ARG A 106 -14.67 0.52 -8.98
N VAL A 107 -13.75 -0.21 -8.33
CA VAL A 107 -12.40 0.30 -8.05
C VAL A 107 -11.65 0.55 -9.36
N ALA A 108 -11.68 -0.38 -10.30
CA ALA A 108 -10.98 -0.23 -11.58
C ALA A 108 -11.50 0.97 -12.36
N VAL A 109 -12.81 1.16 -12.42
CA VAL A 109 -13.40 2.32 -13.11
C VAL A 109 -13.10 3.63 -12.37
N GLY A 110 -13.36 3.70 -11.06
CA GLY A 110 -13.16 4.91 -10.27
C GLY A 110 -11.69 5.35 -10.22
N PHE A 111 -10.79 4.39 -9.95
CA PHE A 111 -9.36 4.65 -9.94
C PHE A 111 -8.79 4.92 -11.34
N GLY A 112 -9.25 4.21 -12.36
CA GLY A 112 -8.85 4.45 -13.75
C GLY A 112 -9.19 5.88 -14.20
N LEU A 113 -10.39 6.36 -13.89
CA LEU A 113 -10.79 7.75 -14.13
C LEU A 113 -9.93 8.74 -13.34
N ALA A 114 -9.66 8.44 -12.05
CA ALA A 114 -8.80 9.26 -11.22
C ALA A 114 -7.36 9.32 -11.73
N ALA A 115 -6.83 8.21 -12.21
CA ALA A 115 -5.50 8.14 -12.81
C ALA A 115 -5.43 8.95 -14.09
N LEU A 116 -6.39 8.78 -14.98
CA LEU A 116 -6.44 9.48 -16.26
C LEU A 116 -6.53 11.00 -16.06
N VAL A 117 -7.49 11.46 -15.27
CA VAL A 117 -7.68 12.88 -14.97
C VAL A 117 -6.52 13.42 -14.14
N GLY A 118 -6.12 12.68 -13.11
CA GLY A 118 -5.07 13.09 -12.18
C GLY A 118 -3.70 13.21 -12.85
N VAL A 119 -3.34 12.29 -13.74
CA VAL A 119 -2.08 12.37 -14.51
C VAL A 119 -2.13 13.53 -15.49
N ALA A 120 -3.22 13.70 -16.23
CA ALA A 120 -3.35 14.80 -17.19
C ALA A 120 -3.26 16.18 -16.50
N VAL A 121 -4.05 16.38 -15.47
CA VAL A 121 -4.08 17.63 -14.69
C VAL A 121 -2.77 17.84 -13.93
N GLY A 122 -2.23 16.79 -13.28
CA GLY A 122 -0.98 16.85 -12.56
C GLY A 122 0.22 17.16 -13.44
N ALA A 123 0.27 16.57 -14.64
CA ALA A 123 1.32 16.88 -15.62
C ALA A 123 1.23 18.35 -16.08
N PHE A 124 0.04 18.85 -16.34
CA PHE A 124 -0.16 20.25 -16.72
C PHE A 124 0.26 21.22 -15.60
N ILE A 125 -0.19 20.97 -14.38
CA ILE A 125 0.15 21.79 -13.19
C ILE A 125 1.65 21.71 -12.86
N GLY A 126 2.26 20.53 -13.00
CA GLY A 126 3.68 20.30 -12.72
C GLY A 126 4.63 21.09 -13.60
N GLN A 127 4.20 21.49 -14.79
CA GLN A 127 4.98 22.34 -15.71
C GLN A 127 5.02 23.81 -15.27
N SER A 128 4.08 24.27 -14.45
CA SER A 128 3.96 25.66 -14.01
C SER A 128 4.19 25.81 -12.51
N VAL A 129 5.26 26.52 -12.12
CA VAL A 129 5.52 26.85 -10.72
C VAL A 129 4.40 27.69 -10.10
N TRP A 130 3.79 28.55 -10.90
CA TRP A 130 2.68 29.42 -10.48
C TRP A 130 1.42 28.61 -10.21
N ALA A 131 1.04 27.71 -11.12
CA ALA A 131 -0.12 26.85 -10.95
C ALA A 131 0.02 25.97 -9.70
N MET A 132 1.20 25.39 -9.50
CA MET A 132 1.46 24.55 -8.33
C MET A 132 1.33 25.33 -7.02
N ARG A 133 1.97 26.52 -6.93
CA ARG A 133 1.88 27.33 -5.70
C ARG A 133 0.47 27.81 -5.38
N GLY A 134 -0.34 28.08 -6.40
CA GLY A 134 -1.73 28.53 -6.23
C GLY A 134 -2.68 27.39 -5.84
N LEU A 135 -2.48 26.20 -6.38
CA LEU A 135 -3.38 25.07 -6.21
C LEU A 135 -3.00 24.14 -5.03
N ASP A 136 -1.73 24.13 -4.64
CA ASP A 136 -1.23 23.28 -3.54
C ASP A 136 -2.05 23.42 -2.25
N PRO A 137 -2.34 24.64 -1.72
CA PRO A 137 -3.15 24.77 -0.50
C PRO A 137 -4.56 24.21 -0.68
N ILE A 138 -5.17 24.35 -1.86
CA ILE A 138 -6.50 23.82 -2.16
C ILE A 138 -6.47 22.30 -2.15
N PHE A 139 -5.49 21.67 -2.80
CA PHE A 139 -5.32 20.22 -2.79
C PHE A 139 -5.07 19.68 -1.37
N GLN A 140 -4.30 20.40 -0.56
CA GLN A 140 -4.05 20.06 0.83
C GLN A 140 -5.37 19.99 1.64
N ILE A 141 -6.25 20.95 1.46
CA ILE A 141 -7.56 20.99 2.12
C ILE A 141 -8.46 19.85 1.61
N LEU A 142 -8.57 19.69 0.30
CA LEU A 142 -9.50 18.72 -0.30
C LEU A 142 -9.13 17.27 0.03
N ARG A 143 -7.84 16.94 0.11
CA ARG A 143 -7.40 15.59 0.49
C ARG A 143 -7.61 15.26 1.97
N THR A 144 -7.79 16.26 2.84
CA THR A 144 -8.05 16.03 4.27
C THR A 144 -9.50 15.64 4.54
N VAL A 145 -10.40 15.86 3.58
CA VAL A 145 -11.81 15.46 3.70
C VAL A 145 -11.89 13.94 3.72
N PRO A 146 -12.42 13.33 4.79
CA PRO A 146 -12.55 11.87 4.86
C PRO A 146 -13.39 11.33 3.69
N PRO A 147 -12.97 10.22 3.05
CA PRO A 147 -13.71 9.63 1.92
C PRO A 147 -15.19 9.40 2.19
N LEU A 148 -15.54 8.98 3.41
CA LEU A 148 -16.92 8.74 3.82
C LEU A 148 -17.78 9.98 3.86
N ALA A 149 -17.18 11.18 4.00
CA ALA A 149 -17.94 12.44 3.99
C ALA A 149 -18.52 12.76 2.60
N TRP A 150 -17.94 12.21 1.54
CA TRP A 150 -18.44 12.37 0.16
C TRP A 150 -19.63 11.46 -0.15
N LEU A 151 -19.85 10.39 0.64
CA LEU A 151 -20.90 9.40 0.36
C LEU A 151 -22.31 9.98 0.40
N PRO A 152 -22.74 10.75 1.41
CA PRO A 152 -24.08 11.33 1.42
C PRO A 152 -24.31 12.29 0.25
N LEU A 153 -23.28 13.09 -0.09
CA LEU A 153 -23.35 14.02 -1.21
C LEU A 153 -23.48 13.29 -2.55
N SER A 154 -22.70 12.24 -2.74
CA SER A 154 -22.76 11.44 -3.98
C SER A 154 -24.09 10.69 -4.11
N LEU A 155 -24.64 10.14 -3.01
CA LEU A 155 -25.94 9.50 -3.03
C LEU A 155 -27.07 10.47 -3.33
N ALA A 156 -27.01 11.68 -2.79
CA ALA A 156 -27.98 12.72 -3.13
C ALA A 156 -27.93 13.15 -4.59
N ALA A 157 -26.71 13.20 -5.18
CA ALA A 157 -26.51 13.61 -6.56
C ALA A 157 -26.90 12.51 -7.57
N PHE A 158 -26.43 11.29 -7.34
CA PHE A 158 -26.60 10.18 -8.30
C PHE A 158 -27.84 9.32 -8.03
N ARG A 159 -28.36 9.33 -6.81
CA ARG A 159 -29.52 8.53 -6.38
C ARG A 159 -29.39 7.02 -6.59
N ASP A 160 -28.18 6.56 -6.84
CA ASP A 160 -27.81 5.16 -7.05
C ASP A 160 -26.47 4.89 -6.35
N SER A 161 -26.39 3.74 -5.68
CA SER A 161 -25.21 3.31 -4.93
C SER A 161 -24.01 2.99 -5.82
N HIS A 162 -24.26 2.47 -7.05
CA HIS A 162 -23.18 2.07 -7.94
C HIS A 162 -22.36 3.26 -8.47
N PRO A 163 -22.94 4.28 -9.11
CA PRO A 163 -22.20 5.47 -9.52
C PRO A 163 -21.69 6.29 -8.33
N SER A 164 -22.41 6.31 -7.20
CA SER A 164 -21.93 6.98 -5.99
C SER A 164 -20.64 6.37 -5.46
N ALA A 165 -20.53 5.04 -5.43
CA ALA A 165 -19.30 4.36 -5.02
C ALA A 165 -18.13 4.69 -5.97
N ILE A 166 -18.36 4.67 -7.29
CA ILE A 166 -17.35 5.04 -8.30
C ILE A 166 -16.88 6.48 -8.08
N PHE A 167 -17.81 7.41 -7.85
CA PHE A 167 -17.48 8.81 -7.58
C PHE A 167 -16.64 8.98 -6.31
N VAL A 168 -16.99 8.30 -5.21
CA VAL A 168 -16.22 8.37 -3.95
C VAL A 168 -14.80 7.85 -4.15
N ILE A 169 -14.64 6.75 -4.90
CA ILE A 169 -13.31 6.22 -5.25
C ILE A 169 -12.53 7.23 -6.10
N PHE A 170 -13.18 7.80 -7.11
CA PHE A 170 -12.59 8.82 -7.99
C PHE A 170 -12.10 10.03 -7.20
N ILE A 171 -13.01 10.69 -6.43
CA ILE A 171 -12.69 11.93 -5.73
C ILE A 171 -11.62 11.75 -4.66
N THR A 172 -11.55 10.56 -4.05
CA THR A 172 -10.54 10.22 -3.06
C THR A 172 -9.16 9.99 -3.70
N ALA A 173 -9.14 9.32 -4.85
CA ALA A 173 -7.90 8.94 -5.53
C ALA A 173 -7.30 10.07 -6.39
N VAL A 174 -8.12 10.97 -6.94
CA VAL A 174 -7.66 11.99 -7.89
C VAL A 174 -6.64 12.97 -7.30
N TRP A 175 -6.83 13.40 -6.05
CA TRP A 175 -5.93 14.38 -5.41
C TRP A 175 -4.52 13.86 -5.20
N PRO A 176 -4.29 12.67 -4.61
CA PRO A 176 -2.96 12.08 -4.52
C PRO A 176 -2.30 11.89 -5.89
N VAL A 177 -3.06 11.47 -6.91
CA VAL A 177 -2.52 11.28 -8.26
C VAL A 177 -2.08 12.62 -8.87
N ILE A 178 -2.90 13.68 -8.78
CA ILE A 178 -2.53 15.03 -9.25
C ILE A 178 -1.24 15.50 -8.59
N ILE A 179 -1.19 15.45 -7.25
CA ILE A 179 -0.04 15.96 -6.47
C ILE A 179 1.23 15.18 -6.81
N ASN A 180 1.17 13.84 -6.79
CA ASN A 180 2.34 13.00 -7.06
C ASN A 180 2.83 13.18 -8.50
N THR A 181 1.92 13.30 -9.47
CA THR A 181 2.29 13.55 -10.87
C THR A 181 2.93 14.94 -11.04
N ALA A 182 2.34 15.97 -10.46
CA ALA A 182 2.89 17.32 -10.53
C ALA A 182 4.28 17.43 -9.90
N VAL A 183 4.48 16.80 -8.73
CA VAL A 183 5.79 16.72 -8.07
C VAL A 183 6.77 15.90 -8.91
N GLY A 184 6.34 14.77 -9.49
CA GLY A 184 7.17 13.94 -10.37
C GLY A 184 7.68 14.71 -11.60
N VAL A 185 6.80 15.44 -12.27
CA VAL A 185 7.16 16.27 -13.44
C VAL A 185 8.17 17.36 -13.09
N ARG A 186 8.04 17.97 -11.91
CA ARG A 186 8.97 19.01 -11.46
C ARG A 186 10.34 18.46 -11.07
N ASN A 187 10.40 17.27 -10.55
CA ASN A 187 11.62 16.63 -10.06
C ASN A 187 12.39 15.87 -11.15
N ILE A 188 12.04 16.04 -12.43
CA ILE A 188 12.82 15.48 -13.55
C ILE A 188 14.23 16.08 -13.51
N PRO A 189 15.29 15.26 -13.39
CA PRO A 189 16.67 15.73 -13.34
C PRO A 189 17.02 16.57 -14.56
N ASN A 190 17.83 17.62 -14.34
CA ASN A 190 18.26 18.54 -15.40
C ASN A 190 19.01 17.83 -16.53
N ASP A 191 19.68 16.72 -16.26
CA ASP A 191 20.40 15.94 -17.26
C ASP A 191 19.47 15.47 -18.40
N TYR A 192 18.28 14.99 -18.05
CA TYR A 192 17.28 14.60 -19.07
C TYR A 192 16.77 15.80 -19.86
N ARG A 193 16.59 16.96 -19.22
CA ARG A 193 16.20 18.21 -19.91
C ARG A 193 17.28 18.70 -20.84
N ASN A 194 18.55 18.60 -20.43
CA ASN A 194 19.69 18.97 -21.26
C ASN A 194 19.81 18.07 -22.50
N VAL A 195 19.63 16.74 -22.33
CA VAL A 195 19.62 15.79 -23.45
C VAL A 195 18.47 16.11 -24.42
N ALA A 196 17.26 16.35 -23.90
CA ALA A 196 16.11 16.71 -24.72
C ALA A 196 16.37 18.00 -25.53
N ALA A 197 16.97 19.01 -24.89
CA ALA A 197 17.34 20.26 -25.55
C ALA A 197 18.38 20.05 -26.69
N ILE A 198 19.41 19.22 -26.47
CA ILE A 198 20.41 18.87 -27.49
C ILE A 198 19.75 18.14 -28.67
N LEU A 199 18.81 17.24 -28.39
CA LEU A 199 18.08 16.47 -29.39
C LEU A 199 16.91 17.27 -30.03
N ARG A 200 16.70 18.53 -29.63
CA ARG A 200 15.61 19.40 -30.05
C ARG A 200 14.22 18.74 -29.89
N LEU A 201 14.06 17.94 -28.85
CA LEU A 201 12.77 17.39 -28.47
C LEU A 201 11.97 18.46 -27.73
N ASN A 202 10.79 18.79 -28.25
CA ASN A 202 9.85 19.75 -27.62
C ASN A 202 8.88 19.03 -26.70
#